data_31d1b17bb2348622c1982df17e8fdd03
#
_entry.id   31d1b17bb2348622c1982df17e8fdd03
#
_cell.length_a   1.000
_cell.length_b   1.000
_cell.length_c   1.000
_cell.angle_alpha   90.00
_cell.angle_beta   90.00
_cell.angle_gamma   90.00
#
_symmetry.space_group_name_H-M   'P 1'
#
loop_
_entity.id
_entity.type
_entity.pdbx_description
1 polymer ?
#
loop_
_entity_poly.entity_id
_entity_poly.type
_entity_poly.pdbx_seq_one_letter_code
_entity_poly.pdbx_strand_id
1 'polypeptide(L)'
;MKSKEKFIIGIDPGMKGGIALLSLETMKVHTVIRMPVIGDQFDYEEIRKFFEKYKNDVACVCIEKVGYMGKDTASSIATLCYHAGILYGMAYAIGFNVSVMAPSFWKAKIGLPVIGTKRGSKNETPEQKKARLRENAKLKKKAKGNSIVFAYEKHPELRSAQGQLTDGEAEAILIADCYIKLWHTGTEDEKGI
;
A
#
# COMPACT_ATOMS: atom_id res chain seq x y z
N MET A 1 20.02 -27.19 -9.55
CA MET A 1 19.95 -25.76 -9.90
C MET A 1 19.22 -25.07 -8.74
N LYS A 2 19.80 -24.02 -8.11
CA LYS A 2 19.03 -23.20 -7.14
C LYS A 2 17.88 -22.55 -7.91
N SER A 3 16.66 -22.66 -7.40
CA SER A 3 15.51 -21.90 -7.94
C SER A 3 15.87 -20.41 -7.89
N LYS A 4 15.53 -19.67 -8.94
CA LYS A 4 15.75 -18.22 -8.97
C LYS A 4 14.83 -17.59 -7.91
N GLU A 5 15.41 -16.75 -7.05
CA GLU A 5 14.64 -16.03 -6.01
C GLU A 5 13.45 -15.30 -6.62
N LYS A 6 12.30 -15.43 -6.00
CA LYS A 6 11.06 -14.78 -6.42
C LYS A 6 10.70 -13.64 -5.47
N PHE A 7 10.07 -12.62 -6.03
CA PHE A 7 9.71 -11.39 -5.32
C PHE A 7 8.20 -11.12 -5.41
N ILE A 8 7.72 -10.35 -4.46
CA ILE A 8 6.40 -9.75 -4.45
C ILE A 8 6.57 -8.24 -4.51
N ILE A 9 5.81 -7.58 -5.38
CA ILE A 9 5.67 -6.12 -5.37
C ILE A 9 4.41 -5.76 -4.58
N GLY A 10 4.55 -4.89 -3.57
CA GLY A 10 3.44 -4.23 -2.89
C GLY A 10 3.33 -2.77 -3.30
N ILE A 11 2.12 -2.27 -3.51
CA ILE A 11 1.87 -0.89 -3.97
C ILE A 11 0.75 -0.25 -3.16
N ASP A 12 1.07 0.88 -2.52
CA ASP A 12 0.09 1.90 -2.12
C ASP A 12 -0.07 2.89 -3.29
N PRO A 13 -1.24 2.91 -3.98
CA PRO A 13 -1.41 3.70 -5.21
C PRO A 13 -1.71 5.19 -4.97
N GLY A 14 -1.35 5.75 -3.80
CA GLY A 14 -1.48 7.17 -3.52
C GLY A 14 -0.34 8.01 -4.12
N MET A 15 -0.57 9.32 -4.34
CA MET A 15 0.49 10.27 -4.75
C MET A 15 1.64 10.38 -3.72
N LYS A 16 1.36 10.05 -2.48
CA LYS A 16 2.33 9.91 -1.38
C LYS A 16 2.55 8.46 -1.00
N GLY A 17 2.15 7.55 -1.85
CA GLY A 17 2.26 6.12 -1.70
C GLY A 17 3.69 5.62 -1.91
N GLY A 18 3.81 4.33 -2.18
CA GLY A 18 5.10 3.70 -2.42
C GLY A 18 4.99 2.40 -3.20
N ILE A 19 6.15 1.92 -3.63
CA ILE A 19 6.33 0.63 -4.28
C ILE A 19 7.42 -0.11 -3.52
N ALA A 20 7.13 -1.31 -3.03
CA ALA A 20 8.07 -2.15 -2.31
C ALA A 20 8.25 -3.50 -3.01
N LEU A 21 9.48 -3.99 -3.02
CA LEU A 21 9.84 -5.31 -3.56
C LEU A 21 10.40 -6.15 -2.41
N LEU A 22 9.72 -7.25 -2.09
CA LEU A 22 10.09 -8.16 -1.02
C LEU A 22 10.41 -9.55 -1.57
N SER A 23 11.41 -10.20 -1.00
CA SER A 23 11.70 -11.60 -1.29
C SER A 23 10.58 -12.51 -0.77
N LEU A 24 10.04 -13.36 -1.64
CA LEU A 24 9.02 -14.33 -1.26
C LEU A 24 9.57 -15.41 -0.30
N GLU A 25 10.84 -15.74 -0.43
CA GLU A 25 11.49 -16.79 0.35
C GLU A 25 11.95 -16.28 1.73
N THR A 26 12.66 -15.14 1.74
CA THR A 26 13.27 -14.60 2.97
C THR A 26 12.41 -13.59 3.69
N MET A 27 11.33 -13.12 3.07
CA MET A 27 10.44 -12.05 3.53
C MET A 27 11.16 -10.70 3.73
N LYS A 28 12.41 -10.57 3.33
CA LYS A 28 13.17 -9.33 3.48
C LYS A 28 12.82 -8.32 2.40
N VAL A 29 12.87 -7.04 2.77
CA VAL A 29 12.73 -5.94 1.82
C VAL A 29 13.99 -5.87 0.95
N HIS A 30 13.82 -6.07 -0.37
CA HIS A 30 14.87 -5.91 -1.35
C HIS A 30 15.08 -4.44 -1.73
N THR A 31 13.97 -3.73 -1.98
CA THR A 31 13.96 -2.29 -2.21
C THR A 31 12.58 -1.71 -1.92
N VAL A 32 12.56 -0.45 -1.55
CA VAL A 32 11.34 0.35 -1.41
C VAL A 32 11.59 1.74 -1.97
N ILE A 33 10.64 2.27 -2.71
CA ILE A 33 10.69 3.61 -3.29
C ILE A 33 9.37 4.34 -3.02
N ARG A 34 9.45 5.66 -2.89
CA ARG A 34 8.24 6.50 -2.94
C ARG A 34 7.59 6.36 -4.31
N MET A 35 6.28 6.57 -4.38
CA MET A 35 5.60 6.61 -5.66
C MET A 35 6.29 7.66 -6.55
N PRO A 36 6.80 7.25 -7.72
CA PRO A 36 7.39 8.19 -8.67
C PRO A 36 6.33 9.17 -9.19
N VAL A 37 6.60 10.47 -9.07
CA VAL A 37 5.64 11.52 -9.47
C VAL A 37 6.35 12.66 -10.20
N ILE A 38 5.64 13.26 -11.17
CA ILE A 38 6.03 14.49 -11.89
C ILE A 38 4.86 15.46 -11.77
N GLY A 39 5.05 16.54 -11.00
CA GLY A 39 3.97 17.48 -10.71
C GLY A 39 2.84 16.84 -9.91
N ASP A 40 1.64 16.81 -10.48
CA ASP A 40 0.42 16.23 -9.91
C ASP A 40 0.04 14.87 -10.50
N GLN A 41 0.94 14.22 -11.22
CA GLN A 41 0.74 12.92 -11.88
C GLN A 41 1.83 11.93 -11.50
N PHE A 42 1.56 10.64 -11.72
CA PHE A 42 2.58 9.61 -11.61
C PHE A 42 3.58 9.72 -12.76
N ASP A 43 4.86 9.49 -12.46
CA ASP A 43 5.88 9.21 -13.47
C ASP A 43 5.73 7.76 -13.96
N TYR A 44 4.81 7.58 -14.91
CA TYR A 44 4.50 6.26 -15.45
C TYR A 44 5.71 5.61 -16.14
N GLU A 45 6.62 6.41 -16.69
CA GLU A 45 7.81 5.89 -17.33
C GLU A 45 8.79 5.32 -16.30
N GLU A 46 8.96 5.98 -15.16
CA GLU A 46 9.81 5.47 -14.08
C GLU A 46 9.20 4.22 -13.42
N ILE A 47 7.87 4.20 -13.25
CA ILE A 47 7.15 3.01 -12.76
C ILE A 47 7.29 1.85 -13.75
N ARG A 48 7.15 2.10 -15.05
CA ARG A 48 7.33 1.09 -16.11
C ARG A 48 8.74 0.49 -16.08
N LYS A 49 9.78 1.34 -15.98
CA LYS A 49 11.18 0.89 -15.85
C LYS A 49 11.39 0.01 -14.62
N PHE A 50 10.79 0.40 -13.49
CA PHE A 50 10.84 -0.41 -12.27
C PHE A 50 10.21 -1.79 -12.49
N PHE A 51 9.04 -1.87 -13.10
CA PHE A 51 8.36 -3.13 -13.40
C PHE A 51 9.16 -3.99 -14.37
N GLU A 52 9.68 -3.41 -15.45
CA GLU A 52 10.47 -4.14 -16.46
C GLU A 52 11.76 -4.71 -15.88
N LYS A 53 12.43 -3.95 -15.00
CA LYS A 53 13.65 -4.40 -14.32
C LYS A 53 13.45 -5.72 -13.58
N TYR A 54 12.27 -5.92 -12.98
CA TYR A 54 11.97 -7.09 -12.15
C TYR A 54 11.00 -8.09 -12.80
N LYS A 55 10.64 -7.88 -14.07
CA LYS A 55 9.62 -8.65 -14.78
C LYS A 55 9.74 -10.16 -14.65
N ASN A 56 10.97 -10.69 -14.74
CA ASN A 56 11.20 -12.14 -14.74
C ASN A 56 11.29 -12.77 -13.35
N ASP A 57 11.35 -11.93 -12.31
CA ASP A 57 11.63 -12.34 -10.94
C ASP A 57 10.44 -12.14 -10.01
N VAL A 58 9.44 -11.36 -10.40
CA VAL A 58 8.24 -11.08 -9.61
C VAL A 58 7.19 -12.15 -9.85
N ALA A 59 6.68 -12.73 -8.77
CA ALA A 59 5.60 -13.71 -8.79
C ALA A 59 4.21 -13.05 -8.83
N CYS A 60 4.04 -11.92 -8.11
CA CYS A 60 2.79 -11.18 -8.06
C CYS A 60 3.03 -9.70 -7.75
N VAL A 61 2.17 -8.83 -8.29
CA VAL A 61 2.04 -7.41 -7.94
C VAL A 61 0.77 -7.25 -7.12
N CYS A 62 0.91 -6.79 -5.87
CA CYS A 62 -0.17 -6.60 -4.92
C CYS A 62 -0.47 -5.11 -4.79
N ILE A 63 -1.68 -4.68 -5.14
CA ILE A 63 -2.06 -3.27 -5.15
C ILE A 63 -3.19 -3.05 -4.16
N GLU A 64 -3.11 -2.00 -3.34
CA GLU A 64 -4.21 -1.64 -2.47
C GLU A 64 -5.44 -1.24 -3.29
N LYS A 65 -6.61 -1.79 -2.93
CA LYS A 65 -7.88 -1.45 -3.55
C LYS A 65 -8.28 -0.03 -3.18
N VAL A 66 -8.38 0.81 -4.18
CA VAL A 66 -8.93 2.15 -4.05
C VAL A 66 -10.45 2.09 -3.95
N GLY A 67 -11.03 2.84 -3.04
CA GLY A 67 -12.48 2.90 -2.86
C GLY A 67 -12.93 4.18 -2.18
N TYR A 68 -14.23 4.47 -2.30
CA TYR A 68 -14.87 5.61 -1.64
C TYR A 68 -14.91 5.44 -0.12
N MET A 69 -14.23 6.32 0.60
CA MET A 69 -14.17 6.31 2.07
C MET A 69 -15.16 7.29 2.72
N GLY A 70 -16.10 7.84 1.96
CA GLY A 70 -17.19 8.70 2.46
C GLY A 70 -16.81 10.13 2.84
N LYS A 71 -15.57 10.55 2.64
CA LYS A 71 -15.05 11.87 3.05
C LYS A 71 -14.25 12.60 1.97
N ASP A 72 -13.96 11.92 0.88
CA ASP A 72 -13.19 12.48 -0.20
C ASP A 72 -14.09 13.20 -1.20
N THR A 73 -13.57 14.20 -1.88
CA THR A 73 -14.30 14.83 -2.99
C THR A 73 -14.37 13.86 -4.18
N ALA A 74 -15.41 13.98 -4.99
CA ALA A 74 -15.54 13.17 -6.21
C ALA A 74 -14.29 13.28 -7.10
N SER A 75 -13.72 14.47 -7.20
CA SER A 75 -12.48 14.72 -7.95
C SER A 75 -11.29 13.95 -7.39
N SER A 76 -11.08 13.99 -6.06
CA SER A 76 -9.97 13.24 -5.44
C SER A 76 -10.08 11.74 -5.65
N ILE A 77 -11.31 11.20 -5.58
CA ILE A 77 -11.55 9.78 -5.81
C ILE A 77 -11.32 9.43 -7.28
N ALA A 78 -11.82 10.25 -8.21
CA ALA A 78 -11.64 10.04 -9.65
C ALA A 78 -10.15 9.99 -10.00
N THR A 79 -9.35 10.94 -9.49
CA THR A 79 -7.90 10.97 -9.69
C THR A 79 -7.23 9.72 -9.12
N LEU A 80 -7.59 9.30 -7.91
CA LEU A 80 -7.01 8.13 -7.28
C LEU A 80 -7.37 6.84 -8.02
N CYS A 81 -8.63 6.70 -8.46
CA CYS A 81 -9.08 5.55 -9.27
C CYS A 81 -8.40 5.54 -10.65
N TYR A 82 -8.21 6.70 -11.27
CA TYR A 82 -7.51 6.84 -12.55
C TYR A 82 -6.06 6.33 -12.42
N HIS A 83 -5.31 6.81 -11.44
CA HIS A 83 -3.93 6.38 -11.22
C HIS A 83 -3.83 4.89 -10.87
N ALA A 84 -4.70 4.39 -9.99
CA ALA A 84 -4.74 2.97 -9.67
C ALA A 84 -5.06 2.11 -10.90
N GLY A 85 -6.03 2.54 -11.72
CA GLY A 85 -6.39 1.85 -12.97
C GLY A 85 -5.21 1.74 -13.95
N ILE A 86 -4.40 2.79 -14.07
CA ILE A 86 -3.19 2.74 -14.92
C ILE A 86 -2.17 1.77 -14.34
N LEU A 87 -1.92 1.78 -13.03
CA LEU A 87 -1.00 0.83 -12.39
C LEU A 87 -1.42 -0.62 -12.63
N TYR A 88 -2.73 -0.93 -12.51
CA TYR A 88 -3.26 -2.25 -12.84
C TYR A 88 -3.01 -2.61 -14.29
N GLY A 89 -3.37 -1.69 -15.20
CA GLY A 89 -3.20 -1.90 -16.64
C GLY A 89 -1.74 -2.12 -17.03
N MET A 90 -0.81 -1.34 -16.46
CA MET A 90 0.62 -1.50 -16.71
C MET A 90 1.14 -2.85 -16.20
N ALA A 91 0.76 -3.26 -14.98
CA ALA A 91 1.17 -4.53 -14.41
C ALA A 91 0.68 -5.71 -15.26
N TYR A 92 -0.58 -5.71 -15.68
CA TYR A 92 -1.14 -6.72 -16.58
C TYR A 92 -0.48 -6.72 -17.96
N ALA A 93 -0.25 -5.55 -18.55
CA ALA A 93 0.36 -5.44 -19.88
C ALA A 93 1.81 -5.95 -19.91
N ILE A 94 2.54 -5.81 -18.80
CA ILE A 94 3.90 -6.36 -18.65
C ILE A 94 3.85 -7.89 -18.45
N GLY A 95 2.70 -8.45 -18.06
CA GLY A 95 2.47 -9.88 -17.86
C GLY A 95 2.60 -10.36 -16.42
N PHE A 96 2.46 -9.48 -15.43
CA PHE A 96 2.41 -9.88 -14.03
C PHE A 96 1.07 -10.50 -13.64
N ASN A 97 1.11 -11.41 -12.68
CA ASN A 97 -0.07 -11.72 -11.87
C ASN A 97 -0.34 -10.51 -10.96
N VAL A 98 -1.60 -10.08 -10.87
CA VAL A 98 -1.99 -8.92 -10.06
C VAL A 98 -3.02 -9.34 -9.03
N SER A 99 -2.77 -9.00 -7.77
CA SER A 99 -3.71 -9.17 -6.65
C SER A 99 -4.14 -7.81 -6.12
N VAL A 100 -5.43 -7.63 -5.89
CA VAL A 100 -5.99 -6.38 -5.38
C VAL A 100 -6.55 -6.62 -4.00
N MET A 101 -6.04 -5.92 -2.99
CA MET A 101 -6.40 -6.14 -1.59
C MET A 101 -7.06 -4.92 -0.96
N ALA A 102 -8.25 -5.11 -0.35
CA ALA A 102 -8.89 -4.06 0.41
C ALA A 102 -8.07 -3.66 1.65
N PRO A 103 -8.01 -2.35 2.01
CA PRO A 103 -7.28 -1.88 3.19
C PRO A 103 -7.68 -2.60 4.49
N SER A 104 -8.97 -2.83 4.69
CA SER A 104 -9.47 -3.55 5.86
C SER A 104 -9.01 -5.01 5.92
N PHE A 105 -8.90 -5.66 4.76
CA PHE A 105 -8.47 -7.04 4.65
C PHE A 105 -7.00 -7.20 5.00
N TRP A 106 -6.11 -6.50 4.28
CA TRP A 106 -4.68 -6.70 4.49
C TRP A 106 -4.23 -6.21 5.88
N LYS A 107 -4.79 -5.09 6.40
CA LYS A 107 -4.49 -4.60 7.74
C LYS A 107 -4.87 -5.63 8.82
N ALA A 108 -6.04 -6.26 8.69
CA ALA A 108 -6.46 -7.32 9.62
C ALA A 108 -5.57 -8.57 9.53
N LYS A 109 -5.23 -9.03 8.32
CA LYS A 109 -4.42 -10.24 8.11
C LYS A 109 -3.00 -10.13 8.68
N ILE A 110 -2.38 -8.96 8.62
CA ILE A 110 -1.05 -8.75 9.22
C ILE A 110 -1.10 -8.38 10.70
N GLY A 111 -2.27 -8.09 11.25
CA GLY A 111 -2.46 -7.66 12.64
C GLY A 111 -2.16 -6.16 12.88
N LEU A 112 -2.20 -5.32 11.83
CA LEU A 112 -2.02 -3.88 11.99
C LEU A 112 -3.26 -3.26 12.67
N PRO A 113 -3.12 -2.56 13.82
CA PRO A 113 -4.24 -1.93 14.50
C PRO A 113 -4.91 -0.86 13.63
N VAL A 114 -6.19 -1.05 13.32
CA VAL A 114 -6.98 -0.08 12.56
C VAL A 114 -7.49 1.01 13.50
N ILE A 115 -7.03 2.23 13.30
CA ILE A 115 -7.50 3.39 14.04
C ILE A 115 -8.65 4.04 13.26
N GLY A 116 -9.87 3.80 13.73
CA GLY A 116 -11.07 4.39 13.15
C GLY A 116 -11.18 5.88 13.42
N THR A 117 -11.89 6.61 12.55
CA THR A 117 -12.28 8.00 12.77
C THR A 117 -13.72 8.08 13.26
N LYS A 118 -14.02 9.07 14.10
CA LYS A 118 -15.39 9.31 14.60
C LYS A 118 -16.32 9.75 13.48
N ARG A 119 -17.50 9.14 13.38
CA ARG A 119 -18.56 9.57 12.45
C ARG A 119 -19.25 10.82 12.99
N GLY A 120 -19.69 11.72 12.12
CA GLY A 120 -20.52 12.86 12.49
C GLY A 120 -21.98 12.46 12.71
N SER A 121 -22.67 13.18 13.61
CA SER A 121 -24.12 13.08 13.76
C SER A 121 -24.83 14.05 12.81
N LYS A 122 -26.08 13.75 12.42
CA LYS A 122 -26.91 14.65 11.61
C LYS A 122 -27.23 15.96 12.34
N ASN A 123 -27.27 15.93 13.68
CA ASN A 123 -27.63 17.06 14.54
C ASN A 123 -26.40 17.69 15.23
N GLU A 124 -25.21 17.54 14.64
CA GLU A 124 -23.96 18.04 15.22
C GLU A 124 -23.86 19.55 15.07
N THR A 125 -23.60 20.26 16.18
CA THR A 125 -23.35 21.72 16.12
C THR A 125 -22.04 22.05 15.38
N PRO A 126 -21.87 23.29 14.88
CA PRO A 126 -20.61 23.70 14.24
C PRO A 126 -19.37 23.48 15.14
N GLU A 127 -19.49 23.73 16.44
CA GLU A 127 -18.42 23.53 17.43
C GLU A 127 -18.10 22.04 17.61
N GLN A 128 -19.11 21.20 17.74
CA GLN A 128 -18.95 19.73 17.83
C GLN A 128 -18.28 19.17 16.55
N LYS A 129 -18.73 19.62 15.38
CA LYS A 129 -18.11 19.28 14.11
C LYS A 129 -16.64 19.66 14.05
N LYS A 130 -16.29 20.88 14.47
CA LYS A 130 -14.90 21.37 14.50
C LYS A 130 -14.05 20.55 15.47
N ALA A 131 -14.55 20.23 16.65
CA ALA A 131 -13.86 19.38 17.63
C ALA A 131 -13.62 17.97 17.09
N ARG A 132 -14.64 17.33 16.52
CA ARG A 132 -14.53 16.01 15.89
C ARG A 132 -13.52 15.99 14.72
N LEU A 133 -13.51 17.00 13.87
CA LEU A 133 -12.56 17.09 12.76
C LEU A 133 -11.11 17.20 13.26
N ARG A 134 -10.86 17.99 14.33
CA ARG A 134 -9.55 18.08 14.97
C ARG A 134 -9.10 16.73 15.55
N GLU A 135 -10.01 16.03 16.25
CA GLU A 135 -9.72 14.71 16.80
C GLU A 135 -9.44 13.69 15.69
N ASN A 136 -10.26 13.67 14.65
CA ASN A 136 -10.04 12.80 13.49
C ASN A 136 -8.70 13.06 12.80
N ALA A 137 -8.23 14.30 12.76
CA ALA A 137 -6.90 14.63 12.24
C ALA A 137 -5.78 14.00 13.09
N LYS A 138 -5.91 14.05 14.44
CA LYS A 138 -4.96 13.38 15.36
C LYS A 138 -4.98 11.85 15.18
N LEU A 139 -6.16 11.25 15.07
CA LEU A 139 -6.33 9.81 14.84
C LEU A 139 -5.71 9.37 13.50
N LYS A 140 -5.93 10.15 12.43
CA LYS A 140 -5.30 9.89 11.13
C LYS A 140 -3.76 9.95 11.22
N LYS A 141 -3.20 10.96 11.92
CA LYS A 141 -1.74 11.06 12.12
C LYS A 141 -1.20 9.87 12.91
N LYS A 142 -1.92 9.42 13.95
CA LYS A 142 -1.56 8.24 14.73
C LYS A 142 -1.60 6.96 13.87
N ALA A 143 -2.64 6.80 13.04
CA ALA A 143 -2.76 5.65 12.13
C ALA A 143 -1.57 5.55 11.17
N LYS A 144 -1.15 6.67 10.59
CA LYS A 144 0.03 6.76 9.71
C LYS A 144 1.32 6.38 10.43
N GLY A 145 1.54 6.92 11.63
CA GLY A 145 2.69 6.54 12.45
C GLY A 145 2.72 5.04 12.79
N ASN A 146 1.56 4.41 12.96
CA ASN A 146 1.48 2.98 13.24
C ASN A 146 1.98 2.12 12.08
N SER A 147 1.67 2.45 10.82
CA SER A 147 2.17 1.71 9.65
C SER A 147 3.69 1.73 9.61
N ILE A 148 4.31 2.89 9.87
CA ILE A 148 5.77 3.06 9.89
C ILE A 148 6.39 2.24 11.02
N VAL A 149 5.86 2.36 12.25
CA VAL A 149 6.37 1.61 13.40
C VAL A 149 6.27 0.11 13.15
N PHE A 150 5.13 -0.35 12.66
CA PHE A 150 4.87 -1.76 12.40
C PHE A 150 5.76 -2.32 11.28
N ALA A 151 6.04 -1.54 10.23
CA ALA A 151 6.99 -1.91 9.20
C ALA A 151 8.41 -2.08 9.77
N TYR A 152 8.87 -1.17 10.63
CA TYR A 152 10.17 -1.30 11.29
C TYR A 152 10.24 -2.44 12.32
N GLU A 153 9.13 -2.82 12.94
CA GLU A 153 9.08 -3.99 13.83
C GLU A 153 9.25 -5.30 13.05
N LYS A 154 8.64 -5.37 11.88
CA LYS A 154 8.73 -6.54 11.00
C LYS A 154 10.04 -6.61 10.23
N HIS A 155 10.58 -5.46 9.84
CA HIS A 155 11.77 -5.29 9.01
C HIS A 155 12.79 -4.38 9.71
N PRO A 156 13.42 -4.85 10.81
CA PRO A 156 14.36 -4.03 11.59
C PRO A 156 15.58 -3.59 10.78
N GLU A 157 15.94 -4.32 9.72
CA GLU A 157 17.03 -3.98 8.80
C GLU A 157 16.84 -2.62 8.12
N LEU A 158 15.60 -2.16 7.95
CA LEU A 158 15.31 -0.87 7.32
C LEU A 158 15.73 0.33 8.15
N ARG A 159 15.96 0.14 9.47
CA ARG A 159 16.41 1.23 10.36
C ARG A 159 17.84 1.69 10.07
N SER A 160 18.65 0.82 9.51
CA SER A 160 20.07 1.07 9.24
C SER A 160 20.35 1.43 7.79
N ALA A 161 19.44 1.17 6.85
CA ALA A 161 19.74 1.15 5.42
C ALA A 161 19.35 2.42 4.67
N GLN A 162 18.37 3.20 5.12
CA GLN A 162 17.88 4.38 4.42
C GLN A 162 17.23 5.36 5.39
N GLY A 163 16.98 6.60 4.92
CA GLY A 163 16.27 7.60 5.70
C GLY A 163 14.90 7.11 6.21
N GLN A 164 14.24 7.93 7.00
CA GLN A 164 12.95 7.58 7.60
C GLN A 164 11.90 7.20 6.52
N LEU A 165 11.29 6.02 6.65
CA LEU A 165 10.17 5.58 5.82
C LEU A 165 9.02 6.59 5.86
N THR A 166 8.40 6.83 4.72
CA THR A 166 7.11 7.48 4.65
C THR A 166 5.98 6.47 4.95
N ASP A 167 4.80 6.98 5.21
CA ASP A 167 3.58 6.19 5.41
C ASP A 167 3.29 5.27 4.20
N GLY A 168 3.38 5.85 2.98
CA GLY A 168 3.12 5.08 1.76
C GLY A 168 4.17 4.00 1.47
N GLU A 169 5.44 4.26 1.75
CA GLU A 169 6.49 3.23 1.66
C GLU A 169 6.25 2.10 2.67
N ALA A 170 5.87 2.46 3.91
CA ALA A 170 5.54 1.47 4.94
C ALA A 170 4.31 0.64 4.55
N GLU A 171 3.23 1.26 4.05
CA GLU A 171 2.04 0.54 3.62
C GLU A 171 2.33 -0.36 2.40
N ALA A 172 3.16 0.05 1.45
CA ALA A 172 3.59 -0.79 0.32
C ALA A 172 4.33 -2.05 0.79
N ILE A 173 5.24 -1.92 1.77
CA ILE A 173 5.91 -3.07 2.39
C ILE A 173 4.89 -4.02 3.03
N LEU A 174 3.97 -3.47 3.84
CA LEU A 174 2.99 -4.26 4.58
C LEU A 174 1.95 -4.95 3.68
N ILE A 175 1.63 -4.38 2.52
CA ILE A 175 0.79 -5.01 1.49
C ILE A 175 1.49 -6.24 0.92
N ALA A 176 2.79 -6.13 0.59
CA ALA A 176 3.58 -7.28 0.13
C ALA A 176 3.70 -8.37 1.22
N ASP A 177 3.95 -7.98 2.48
CA ASP A 177 3.96 -8.90 3.62
C ASP A 177 2.65 -9.68 3.77
N CYS A 178 1.52 -9.00 3.59
CA CYS A 178 0.21 -9.65 3.64
C CYS A 178 0.12 -10.76 2.60
N TYR A 179 0.52 -10.48 1.36
CA TYR A 179 0.48 -11.45 0.28
C TYR A 179 1.42 -12.64 0.55
N ILE A 180 2.65 -12.38 1.00
CA ILE A 180 3.63 -13.44 1.33
C ILE A 180 3.08 -14.34 2.44
N LYS A 181 2.44 -13.75 3.47
CA LYS A 181 1.79 -14.52 4.53
C LYS A 181 0.69 -15.42 3.99
N LEU A 182 -0.16 -14.93 3.08
CA LEU A 182 -1.21 -15.72 2.44
C LEU A 182 -0.63 -16.83 1.58
N TRP A 183 0.43 -16.55 0.84
CA TRP A 183 1.14 -17.55 0.03
C TRP A 183 1.62 -18.72 0.88
N HIS A 184 2.31 -18.46 1.99
CA HIS A 184 2.84 -19.49 2.87
C HIS A 184 1.77 -20.26 3.67
N THR A 185 0.60 -19.67 3.91
CA THR A 185 -0.50 -20.34 4.63
C THR A 185 -1.41 -21.15 3.72
N GLY A 186 -1.19 -21.15 2.42
CA GLY A 186 -2.04 -21.85 1.45
C GLY A 186 -3.47 -21.28 1.32
N THR A 187 -3.75 -20.10 1.89
CA THR A 187 -5.07 -19.45 1.86
C THR A 187 -5.25 -18.57 0.62
N GLU A 188 -4.64 -18.97 -0.50
CA GLU A 188 -4.72 -18.19 -1.75
C GLU A 188 -6.14 -18.12 -2.33
N ASP A 189 -6.99 -19.11 -2.06
CA ASP A 189 -8.35 -19.22 -2.59
C ASP A 189 -9.33 -18.19 -1.98
N GLU A 190 -8.97 -17.49 -0.90
CA GLU A 190 -9.74 -16.39 -0.32
C GLU A 190 -9.43 -15.01 -0.94
N LYS A 191 -8.70 -14.98 -2.03
CA LYS A 191 -8.46 -13.75 -2.78
C LYS A 191 -9.78 -13.33 -3.43
N GLY A 192 -10.50 -12.46 -2.76
CA GLY A 192 -11.63 -11.77 -3.37
C GLY A 192 -11.12 -10.96 -4.57
N ILE A 193 -11.26 -11.53 -5.75
CA ILE A 193 -11.19 -10.86 -7.06
C ILE A 193 -12.39 -9.92 -7.17
#